data_9a0bf876d33b86834dcab71b65744856
#
_entry.id   9a0bf876d33b86834dcab71b65744856
#
_cell.length_a   1.000
_cell.length_b   1.000
_cell.length_c   1.000
_cell.angle_alpha   90.00
_cell.angle_beta   90.00
_cell.angle_gamma   90.00
#
_symmetry.space_group_name_H-M   'P 1'
#
loop_
_entity.id
_entity.type
_entity.pdbx_description
1 polymer ?
#
loop_
_entity_poly.entity_id
_entity_poly.type
_entity_poly.pdbx_seq_one_letter_code
_entity_poly.pdbx_strand_id
1 'polypeptide(L)'
;MKITAFDPTISTNHAEDVIATFEALGFEQTHHVTEMGRTALFTSNRLKHPDGFHVDVIQVAEPRRDTMTIRINVDDFDEAVALLKAHGFEETGMLVERESARALTLSAPSGMQISIVQHIKN
;
A
#
# COMPACT_ATOMS: atom_id res chain seq x y z
N MET A 1 -11.44 0.69 -16.98
CA MET A 1 -10.57 1.05 -15.83
C MET A 1 -9.12 0.97 -16.23
N LYS A 2 -8.35 1.91 -15.76
CA LYS A 2 -6.92 1.99 -16.06
C LYS A 2 -6.14 1.89 -14.76
N ILE A 3 -5.10 1.06 -14.76
CA ILE A 3 -4.16 1.00 -13.64
C ILE A 3 -3.11 2.07 -13.87
N THR A 4 -2.93 2.94 -12.87
CA THR A 4 -2.00 4.06 -12.95
C THR A 4 -0.74 3.87 -12.12
N ALA A 5 -0.75 2.93 -11.17
CA ALA A 5 0.44 2.53 -10.41
C ALA A 5 0.23 1.12 -9.84
N PHE A 6 1.33 0.42 -9.65
CA PHE A 6 1.34 -0.95 -9.16
C PHE A 6 2.57 -1.12 -8.28
N ASP A 7 2.38 -1.17 -6.95
CA ASP A 7 3.48 -1.16 -5.99
C ASP A 7 3.32 -2.24 -4.91
N PRO A 8 4.34 -3.07 -4.67
CA PRO A 8 4.38 -3.88 -3.46
C PRO A 8 4.55 -2.96 -2.24
N THR A 9 3.81 -3.24 -1.18
CA THR A 9 3.84 -2.49 0.07
C THR A 9 4.07 -3.46 1.22
N ILE A 10 5.09 -3.20 2.03
CA ILE A 10 5.43 -4.02 3.18
C ILE A 10 5.05 -3.24 4.44
N SER A 11 4.15 -3.79 5.25
CA SER A 11 3.82 -3.26 6.57
C SER A 11 4.62 -4.02 7.62
N THR A 12 5.39 -3.31 8.41
CA THR A 12 6.32 -3.90 9.37
C THR A 12 6.46 -2.99 10.59
N ASN A 13 6.72 -3.57 11.74
CA ASN A 13 7.12 -2.78 12.91
C ASN A 13 8.64 -2.64 13.05
N HIS A 14 9.39 -3.03 12.02
CA HIS A 14 10.84 -2.92 11.94
C HIS A 14 11.26 -2.28 10.62
N ALA A 15 10.70 -1.12 10.29
CA ALA A 15 10.93 -0.48 8.99
C ALA A 15 12.40 -0.18 8.73
N GLU A 16 13.17 0.23 9.73
CA GLU A 16 14.59 0.52 9.54
C GLU A 16 15.35 -0.71 9.03
N ASP A 17 15.06 -1.88 9.58
CA ASP A 17 15.73 -3.12 9.16
C ASP A 17 15.31 -3.51 7.74
N VAL A 18 14.03 -3.37 7.41
CA VAL A 18 13.53 -3.69 6.07
C VAL A 18 14.11 -2.72 5.04
N ILE A 19 14.14 -1.43 5.35
CA ILE A 19 14.73 -0.42 4.48
C ILE A 19 16.22 -0.72 4.25
N ALA A 20 16.96 -1.05 5.31
CA ALA A 20 18.38 -1.40 5.18
C ALA A 20 18.60 -2.60 4.25
N THR A 21 17.70 -3.59 4.32
CA THR A 21 17.75 -4.75 3.43
C THR A 21 17.61 -4.34 1.97
N PHE A 22 16.62 -3.50 1.66
CA PHE A 22 16.39 -3.06 0.28
C PHE A 22 17.49 -2.11 -0.20
N GLU A 23 18.03 -1.27 0.70
CA GLU A 23 19.16 -0.42 0.35
C GLU A 23 20.38 -1.28 -0.01
N ALA A 24 20.61 -2.37 0.71
CA ALA A 24 21.69 -3.32 0.37
C ALA A 24 21.48 -3.96 -1.00
N LEU A 25 20.22 -4.07 -1.47
CA LEU A 25 19.89 -4.58 -2.79
C LEU A 25 19.97 -3.51 -3.90
N GLY A 26 20.29 -2.28 -3.54
CA GLY A 26 20.45 -1.18 -4.51
C GLY A 26 19.30 -0.20 -4.58
N PHE A 27 18.32 -0.32 -3.72
CA PHE A 27 17.22 0.64 -3.65
C PHE A 27 17.66 1.89 -2.90
N GLU A 28 17.07 3.02 -3.27
CA GLU A 28 17.28 4.30 -2.57
C GLU A 28 15.95 4.82 -2.05
N GLN A 29 15.97 5.39 -0.87
CA GLN A 29 14.78 6.01 -0.30
C GLN A 29 14.53 7.35 -0.99
N THR A 30 13.40 7.46 -1.68
CA THR A 30 13.05 8.65 -2.46
C THR A 30 11.95 9.49 -1.83
N HIS A 31 11.20 8.90 -0.89
CA HIS A 31 10.08 9.60 -0.30
C HIS A 31 9.84 9.07 1.11
N HIS A 32 9.62 10.00 2.03
CA HIS A 32 9.37 9.69 3.43
C HIS A 32 8.21 10.56 3.92
N VAL A 33 7.14 9.93 4.34
CA VAL A 33 5.97 10.63 4.86
C VAL A 33 5.63 10.07 6.23
N THR A 34 5.50 10.96 7.20
CA THR A 34 4.98 10.63 8.51
C THR A 34 3.53 11.10 8.57
N GLU A 35 2.62 10.16 8.78
CA GLU A 35 1.21 10.49 8.91
C GLU A 35 0.72 10.15 10.31
N MET A 36 -0.06 11.06 10.88
CA MET A 36 -0.74 10.86 12.15
C MET A 36 -2.18 10.50 11.84
N GLY A 37 -2.49 9.22 11.95
CA GLY A 37 -3.86 8.76 11.91
C GLY A 37 -4.56 9.08 13.24
N ARG A 38 -5.88 8.82 13.30
CA ARG A 38 -6.66 9.07 14.53
C ARG A 38 -6.18 8.24 15.71
N THR A 39 -5.62 7.08 15.44
CA THR A 39 -5.25 6.10 16.46
C THR A 39 -3.81 5.67 16.41
N ALA A 40 -3.07 6.02 15.35
CA ALA A 40 -1.70 5.57 15.18
C ALA A 40 -0.89 6.53 14.34
N LEU A 41 0.36 6.68 14.71
CA LEU A 41 1.38 7.31 13.90
C LEU A 41 1.97 6.21 13.00
N PHE A 42 2.01 6.43 11.70
CA PHE A 42 2.75 5.54 10.82
C PHE A 42 3.62 6.34 9.86
N THR A 43 4.68 5.71 9.41
CA THR A 43 5.64 6.32 8.50
C THR A 43 5.64 5.51 7.21
N SER A 44 5.45 6.18 6.10
CA SER A 44 5.50 5.57 4.77
C SER A 44 6.80 5.96 4.09
N ASN A 45 7.53 4.97 3.62
CA ASN A 45 8.83 5.16 2.98
C ASN A 45 8.80 4.52 1.60
N ARG A 46 9.06 5.31 0.57
CA ARG A 46 9.20 4.79 -0.78
C ARG A 46 10.65 4.56 -1.10
N LEU A 47 10.93 3.38 -1.62
CA LEU A 47 12.27 2.98 -2.06
C LEU A 47 12.23 2.71 -3.55
N LYS A 48 13.21 3.21 -4.28
CA LYS A 48 13.27 3.08 -5.73
C LYS A 48 14.61 2.51 -6.15
N HIS A 49 14.57 1.55 -7.04
CA HIS A 49 15.77 0.99 -7.65
C HIS A 49 16.06 1.70 -8.98
N PRO A 50 17.33 1.93 -9.35
CA PRO A 50 17.69 2.57 -10.62
C PRO A 50 17.08 1.90 -11.86
N ASP A 51 16.81 0.59 -11.78
CA ASP A 51 16.19 -0.16 -12.87
C ASP A 51 14.66 0.02 -12.96
N GLY A 52 14.08 0.89 -12.14
CA GLY A 52 12.67 1.27 -12.24
C GLY A 52 11.73 0.54 -11.29
N PHE A 53 12.24 -0.35 -10.45
CA PHE A 53 11.42 -1.05 -9.46
C PHE A 53 11.21 -0.17 -8.23
N HIS A 54 10.07 -0.34 -7.56
CA HIS A 54 9.84 0.31 -6.28
C HIS A 54 9.23 -0.63 -5.27
N VAL A 55 9.40 -0.30 -4.00
CA VAL A 55 8.71 -0.92 -2.88
C VAL A 55 8.40 0.17 -1.86
N ASP A 56 7.21 0.09 -1.27
CA ASP A 56 6.83 0.97 -0.17
C ASP A 56 6.96 0.20 1.13
N VAL A 57 7.61 0.80 2.13
CA VAL A 57 7.77 0.21 3.46
C VAL A 57 7.06 1.10 4.46
N ILE A 58 6.09 0.53 5.17
CA ILE A 58 5.28 1.27 6.13
C ILE A 58 5.59 0.77 7.53
N GLN A 59 6.01 1.69 8.40
CA GLN A 59 6.18 1.41 9.83
C GLN A 59 4.83 1.43 10.50
N VAL A 60 4.44 0.34 11.13
CA VAL A 60 3.18 0.22 11.86
C VAL A 60 3.43 -0.33 13.27
N ALA A 61 2.51 -0.04 14.20
CA ALA A 61 2.59 -0.57 15.55
C ALA A 61 2.20 -2.05 15.61
N GLU A 62 1.27 -2.44 14.75
CA GLU A 62 0.80 -3.80 14.50
C GLU A 62 0.87 -4.04 13.00
N PRO A 63 0.97 -5.24 12.52
CA PRO A 63 0.91 -6.54 13.16
C PRO A 63 2.27 -7.02 13.70
N ARG A 64 2.26 -8.17 14.37
CA ARG A 64 3.46 -8.82 14.90
C ARG A 64 4.33 -9.44 13.82
N ARG A 65 3.74 -9.73 12.68
CA ARG A 65 4.45 -10.24 11.49
C ARG A 65 4.37 -9.23 10.39
N ASP A 66 5.40 -9.18 9.59
CA ASP A 66 5.37 -8.36 8.41
C ASP A 66 4.29 -8.86 7.47
N THR A 67 3.55 -7.94 6.88
CA THR A 67 2.56 -8.25 5.87
C THR A 67 2.92 -7.57 4.58
N MET A 68 2.56 -8.21 3.48
CA MET A 68 2.81 -7.68 2.14
C MET A 68 1.48 -7.47 1.46
N THR A 69 1.29 -6.28 0.93
CA THR A 69 0.10 -5.90 0.19
C THR A 69 0.53 -5.33 -1.16
N ILE A 70 -0.20 -5.66 -2.20
CA ILE A 70 0.01 -5.04 -3.49
C ILE A 70 -0.93 -3.84 -3.56
N ARG A 71 -0.36 -2.64 -3.70
CA ARG A 71 -1.15 -1.43 -3.89
C ARG A 71 -1.31 -1.17 -5.39
N ILE A 72 -2.55 -0.98 -5.80
CA ILE A 72 -2.88 -0.68 -7.19
C ILE A 72 -3.65 0.63 -7.22
N ASN A 73 -3.09 1.62 -7.88
CA ASN A 73 -3.78 2.88 -8.12
C ASN A 73 -4.57 2.75 -9.42
N VAL A 74 -5.82 3.18 -9.41
CA VAL A 74 -6.75 3.04 -10.51
C VAL A 74 -7.45 4.38 -10.80
N ASP A 75 -8.04 4.49 -11.96
CA ASP A 75 -8.83 5.66 -12.34
C ASP A 75 -10.33 5.46 -12.10
N ASP A 76 -10.75 4.26 -11.69
CA ASP A 76 -12.14 3.96 -11.34
C ASP A 76 -12.17 3.02 -10.14
N PHE A 77 -12.28 3.60 -8.97
CA PHE A 77 -12.27 2.89 -7.70
C PHE A 77 -13.41 1.87 -7.59
N ASP A 78 -14.63 2.31 -7.92
CA ASP A 78 -15.80 1.45 -7.75
C ASP A 78 -15.75 0.23 -8.68
N GLU A 79 -15.30 0.42 -9.91
CA GLU A 79 -15.13 -0.68 -10.86
C GLU A 79 -14.09 -1.68 -10.35
N ALA A 80 -12.95 -1.18 -9.85
CA ALA A 80 -11.89 -2.04 -9.33
C ALA A 80 -12.35 -2.87 -8.14
N VAL A 81 -13.05 -2.24 -7.20
CA VAL A 81 -13.58 -2.94 -6.02
C VAL A 81 -14.59 -3.99 -6.43
N ALA A 82 -15.50 -3.66 -7.35
CA ALA A 82 -16.50 -4.62 -7.82
C ALA A 82 -15.84 -5.82 -8.52
N LEU A 83 -14.81 -5.57 -9.30
CA LEU A 83 -14.08 -6.63 -9.99
C LEU A 83 -13.40 -7.57 -9.00
N LEU A 84 -12.75 -7.04 -7.97
CA LEU A 84 -12.13 -7.87 -6.95
C LEU A 84 -13.16 -8.69 -6.18
N LYS A 85 -14.29 -8.08 -5.82
CA LYS A 85 -15.38 -8.81 -5.15
C LYS A 85 -15.92 -9.94 -6.02
N ALA A 86 -16.03 -9.72 -7.32
CA ALA A 86 -16.46 -10.77 -8.26
C ALA A 86 -15.48 -11.94 -8.30
N HIS A 87 -14.23 -11.72 -7.93
CA HIS A 87 -13.20 -12.76 -7.86
C HIS A 87 -12.95 -13.28 -6.44
N GLY A 88 -13.90 -13.05 -5.52
CA GLY A 88 -13.87 -13.65 -4.19
C GLY A 88 -13.16 -12.82 -3.11
N PHE A 89 -12.71 -11.62 -3.44
CA PHE A 89 -12.11 -10.74 -2.45
C PHE A 89 -13.18 -10.12 -1.56
N GLU A 90 -12.85 -9.93 -0.29
CA GLU A 90 -13.71 -9.26 0.68
C GLU A 90 -13.00 -8.07 1.29
N GLU A 91 -13.77 -7.07 1.71
CA GLU A 91 -13.21 -5.90 2.39
C GLU A 91 -12.67 -6.32 3.76
N THR A 92 -11.38 -6.08 3.99
CA THR A 92 -10.72 -6.42 5.24
C THR A 92 -10.13 -5.21 5.95
N GLY A 93 -9.99 -4.09 5.25
CA GLY A 93 -9.56 -2.83 5.81
C GLY A 93 -10.69 -1.83 5.88
N MET A 94 -10.46 -0.74 6.61
CA MET A 94 -11.39 0.39 6.62
C MET A 94 -11.32 1.14 5.30
N LEU A 95 -12.51 1.50 4.78
CA LEU A 95 -12.57 2.42 3.66
C LEU A 95 -12.05 3.78 4.10
N VAL A 96 -11.06 4.29 3.40
CA VAL A 96 -10.53 5.63 3.61
C VAL A 96 -11.07 6.52 2.50
N GLU A 97 -11.81 7.55 2.87
CA GLU A 97 -12.31 8.55 1.93
C GLU A 97 -11.83 9.92 2.36
N ARG A 98 -11.10 10.57 1.49
CA ARG A 98 -10.61 11.94 1.68
C ARG A 98 -10.95 12.73 0.42
N GLU A 99 -10.82 14.06 0.50
CA GLU A 99 -11.05 14.90 -0.67
C GLU A 99 -10.15 14.54 -1.85
N SER A 100 -8.94 14.08 -1.57
CA SER A 100 -7.92 13.80 -2.59
C SER A 100 -7.74 12.34 -2.93
N ALA A 101 -8.38 11.42 -2.20
CA ALA A 101 -8.16 9.99 -2.44
C ALA A 101 -9.23 9.11 -1.78
N ARG A 102 -9.45 7.94 -2.40
CA ARG A 102 -10.20 6.84 -1.82
C ARG A 102 -9.31 5.62 -1.78
N ALA A 103 -9.34 4.86 -0.69
CA ALA A 103 -8.51 3.66 -0.55
C ALA A 103 -9.25 2.58 0.22
N LEU A 104 -9.08 1.34 -0.19
CA LEU A 104 -9.69 0.18 0.46
C LEU A 104 -8.80 -1.04 0.26
N THR A 105 -8.56 -1.78 1.33
CA THR A 105 -7.85 -3.06 1.26
C THR A 105 -8.86 -4.19 1.24
N LEU A 106 -8.66 -5.13 0.31
CA LEU A 106 -9.46 -6.33 0.17
C LEU A 106 -8.56 -7.54 0.24
N SER A 107 -9.09 -8.66 0.73
CA SER A 107 -8.34 -9.91 0.86
C SER A 107 -9.07 -11.05 0.17
N ALA A 108 -8.30 -11.88 -0.52
CA ALA A 108 -8.77 -13.14 -1.05
C ALA A 108 -8.92 -14.16 0.10
N PRO A 109 -9.70 -15.24 -0.10
CA PRO A 109 -9.79 -16.31 0.89
C PRO A 109 -8.44 -16.92 1.28
N SER A 110 -7.47 -16.88 0.39
CA SER A 110 -6.10 -17.34 0.64
C SER A 110 -5.30 -16.43 1.56
N GLY A 111 -5.80 -15.22 1.83
CA GLY A 111 -5.09 -14.21 2.61
C GLY A 111 -4.32 -13.19 1.80
N MET A 112 -4.25 -13.34 0.48
CA MET A 112 -3.62 -12.35 -0.39
C MET A 112 -4.35 -11.01 -0.28
N GLN A 113 -3.60 -9.93 -0.09
CA GLN A 113 -4.18 -8.60 0.08
C GLN A 113 -3.85 -7.69 -1.10
N ILE A 114 -4.87 -6.94 -1.51
CA ILE A 114 -4.72 -5.88 -2.52
C ILE A 114 -5.33 -4.60 -1.95
N SER A 115 -4.60 -3.52 -2.04
CA SER A 115 -5.10 -2.20 -1.68
C SER A 115 -5.41 -1.42 -2.96
N ILE A 116 -6.66 -1.01 -3.12
CA ILE A 116 -7.10 -0.20 -4.26
C ILE A 116 -7.11 1.25 -3.82
N VAL A 117 -6.47 2.11 -4.62
CA VAL A 117 -6.38 3.54 -4.35
C VAL A 117 -6.76 4.31 -5.61
N GLN A 118 -7.58 5.33 -5.45
CA GLN A 118 -7.84 6.30 -6.52
C GLN A 118 -7.54 7.69 -5.99
N HIS A 119 -6.64 8.39 -6.66
CA HIS A 119 -6.40 9.81 -6.37
C HIS A 119 -7.41 10.64 -7.14
N ILE A 120 -8.06 11.55 -6.42
CA ILE A 120 -9.09 12.43 -6.99
C ILE A 120 -8.44 13.79 -7.17
N LYS A 121 -8.43 14.26 -8.41
CA LYS A 121 -7.93 15.60 -8.73
C LYS A 121 -9.09 16.59 -8.70
N ASN A 122 -8.91 17.64 -7.97
CA ASN A 122 -9.86 18.74 -7.93
C ASN A 122 -9.47 19.82 -8.93
#